data_4af3998cb8c937bd3030b99d8e5caa36
#
_entry.id   4af3998cb8c937bd3030b99d8e5caa36
#
_cell.length_a   1.000
_cell.length_b   1.000
_cell.length_c   1.000
_cell.angle_alpha   90.00
_cell.angle_beta   90.00
_cell.angle_gamma   90.00
#
_symmetry.space_group_name_H-M   'P 1'
#
loop_
_entity.id
_entity.type
_entity.pdbx_description
1 polymer ?
#
loop_
_entity_poly.entity_id
_entity_poly.type
_entity_poly.pdbx_seq_one_letter_code
_entity_poly.pdbx_strand_id
1 'polypeptide(L)'
;MKKKLSLKFTLVFLSIIFSIVISVAVGSVGIHYINKTSKLAYTDYEGAMDYGYKIEIKSQVQAAISVIKKEYDRFKAGEISEAQAKYNAKETVRAMRYRDDATGYFWIDDKDYILVMHPILVKNEGANRFNLTDSNGVKIIQEIFKVCSSGGGFNQFMFTKSDGVTVAPKLA
;
A
#
# COMPACT_ATOMS: atom_id res chain seq x y z
N MET A 1 67.96 10.49 -32.70
CA MET A 1 68.30 10.78 -31.30
C MET A 1 67.08 10.83 -30.42
N LYS A 2 66.86 9.88 -29.50
CA LYS A 2 65.76 9.96 -28.53
C LYS A 2 66.15 10.95 -27.42
N LYS A 3 65.46 12.12 -27.34
CA LYS A 3 65.68 13.07 -26.25
C LYS A 3 65.33 12.38 -24.93
N LYS A 4 66.34 12.20 -24.06
CA LYS A 4 66.12 11.71 -22.69
C LYS A 4 65.38 12.81 -21.93
N LEU A 5 64.17 12.53 -21.41
CA LEU A 5 63.46 13.42 -20.50
C LEU A 5 64.30 13.70 -19.25
N SER A 6 64.27 14.93 -18.76
CA SER A 6 64.94 15.30 -17.51
C SER A 6 64.32 14.49 -16.33
N LEU A 7 65.15 14.02 -15.39
CA LEU A 7 64.73 13.28 -14.19
C LEU A 7 63.61 14.04 -13.42
N LYS A 8 63.75 15.38 -13.31
CA LYS A 8 62.76 16.23 -12.66
C LYS A 8 61.36 16.16 -13.36
N PHE A 9 61.38 16.22 -14.70
CA PHE A 9 60.14 16.12 -15.48
C PHE A 9 59.49 14.73 -15.31
N THR A 10 60.26 13.65 -15.31
CA THR A 10 59.77 12.29 -15.11
C THR A 10 59.12 12.13 -13.72
N LEU A 11 59.74 12.67 -12.67
CA LEU A 11 59.20 12.62 -11.32
C LEU A 11 57.90 13.40 -11.17
N VAL A 12 57.84 14.59 -11.70
CA VAL A 12 56.58 15.41 -11.70
C VAL A 12 55.48 14.70 -12.46
N PHE A 13 55.78 14.15 -13.65
CA PHE A 13 54.81 13.43 -14.45
C PHE A 13 54.23 12.18 -13.73
N LEU A 14 55.11 11.38 -13.08
CA LEU A 14 54.72 10.24 -12.29
C LEU A 14 53.84 10.62 -11.09
N SER A 15 54.15 11.73 -10.40
CA SER A 15 53.35 12.18 -9.26
C SER A 15 51.93 12.62 -9.69
N ILE A 16 51.81 13.26 -10.86
CA ILE A 16 50.49 13.63 -11.43
C ILE A 16 49.69 12.36 -11.75
N ILE A 17 50.31 11.40 -12.45
CA ILE A 17 49.62 10.13 -12.77
C ILE A 17 49.16 9.43 -11.49
N PHE A 18 50.02 9.35 -10.50
CA PHE A 18 49.69 8.72 -9.23
C PHE A 18 48.52 9.40 -8.50
N SER A 19 48.51 10.73 -8.49
CA SER A 19 47.41 11.52 -7.93
C SER A 19 46.10 11.27 -8.66
N ILE A 20 46.10 11.17 -9.99
CA ILE A 20 44.93 10.86 -10.79
C ILE A 20 44.41 9.45 -10.47
N VAL A 21 45.31 8.48 -10.42
CA VAL A 21 44.91 7.06 -10.09
C VAL A 21 44.27 6.98 -8.72
N ILE A 22 44.87 7.65 -7.71
CA ILE A 22 44.29 7.68 -6.35
C ILE A 22 42.92 8.36 -6.39
N SER A 23 42.77 9.50 -7.06
CA SER A 23 41.50 10.22 -7.12
C SER A 23 40.41 9.40 -7.79
N VAL A 24 40.72 8.68 -8.87
CA VAL A 24 39.78 7.75 -9.52
C VAL A 24 39.42 6.59 -8.61
N ALA A 25 40.38 5.99 -7.92
CA ALA A 25 40.11 4.89 -7.00
C ALA A 25 39.22 5.31 -5.83
N VAL A 26 39.54 6.44 -5.18
CA VAL A 26 38.72 6.99 -4.08
C VAL A 26 37.33 7.39 -4.57
N GLY A 27 37.24 8.04 -5.72
CA GLY A 27 35.97 8.41 -6.33
C GLY A 27 35.09 7.18 -6.64
N SER A 28 35.68 6.13 -7.21
CA SER A 28 34.97 4.89 -7.53
C SER A 28 34.42 4.19 -6.27
N VAL A 29 35.24 4.13 -5.22
CA VAL A 29 34.81 3.60 -3.92
C VAL A 29 33.70 4.45 -3.32
N GLY A 30 33.83 5.79 -3.36
CA GLY A 30 32.81 6.71 -2.87
C GLY A 30 31.47 6.53 -3.58
N ILE A 31 31.47 6.47 -4.92
CA ILE A 31 30.26 6.24 -5.72
C ILE A 31 29.61 4.89 -5.37
N HIS A 32 30.43 3.83 -5.23
CA HIS A 32 29.91 2.51 -4.84
C HIS A 32 29.20 2.55 -3.49
N TYR A 33 29.81 3.18 -2.48
CA TYR A 33 29.20 3.30 -1.14
C TYR A 33 27.93 4.17 -1.16
N ILE A 34 27.94 5.29 -1.88
CA ILE A 34 26.75 6.14 -2.03
C ILE A 34 25.60 5.37 -2.66
N ASN A 35 25.84 4.66 -3.75
CA ASN A 35 24.81 3.87 -4.42
C ASN A 35 24.26 2.77 -3.53
N LYS A 36 25.12 2.07 -2.81
CA LYS A 36 24.72 1.02 -1.86
C LYS A 36 23.87 1.59 -0.72
N THR A 37 24.32 2.66 -0.10
CA THR A 37 23.60 3.31 1.02
C THR A 37 22.27 3.89 0.57
N SER A 38 22.24 4.54 -0.58
CA SER A 38 20.98 5.06 -1.16
C SER A 38 19.97 3.96 -1.44
N LYS A 39 20.42 2.82 -1.98
CA LYS A 39 19.54 1.68 -2.23
C LYS A 39 18.97 1.10 -0.93
N LEU A 40 19.81 0.95 0.11
CA LEU A 40 19.34 0.48 1.42
C LEU A 40 18.33 1.45 2.03
N ALA A 41 18.65 2.75 2.06
CA ALA A 41 17.75 3.77 2.58
C ALA A 41 16.41 3.81 1.83
N TYR A 42 16.42 3.63 0.51
CA TYR A 42 15.19 3.56 -0.28
C TYR A 42 14.34 2.33 0.08
N THR A 43 14.98 1.16 0.22
CA THR A 43 14.29 -0.08 0.62
C THR A 43 13.69 0.02 2.03
N ASP A 44 14.44 0.61 2.96
CA ASP A 44 13.97 0.82 4.34
C ASP A 44 12.79 1.80 4.37
N TYR A 45 12.84 2.86 3.57
CA TYR A 45 11.75 3.83 3.42
C TYR A 45 10.49 3.19 2.83
N GLU A 46 10.60 2.41 1.75
CA GLU A 46 9.47 1.68 1.18
C GLU A 46 8.85 0.70 2.19
N GLY A 47 9.69 -0.02 2.93
CA GLY A 47 9.24 -0.93 3.98
C GLY A 47 8.48 -0.22 5.11
N ALA A 48 8.99 0.93 5.56
CA ALA A 48 8.35 1.75 6.59
C ALA A 48 7.01 2.33 6.10
N MET A 49 6.94 2.77 4.84
CA MET A 49 5.70 3.26 4.22
C MET A 49 4.64 2.15 4.12
N ASP A 50 5.00 0.97 3.62
CA ASP A 50 4.10 -0.18 3.51
C ASP A 50 3.57 -0.60 4.89
N TYR A 51 4.44 -0.65 5.90
CA TYR A 51 4.05 -0.92 7.28
C TYR A 51 3.09 0.15 7.83
N GLY A 52 3.36 1.42 7.56
CA GLY A 52 2.50 2.54 7.96
C GLY A 52 1.10 2.43 7.36
N TYR A 53 1.00 2.14 6.06
CA TYR A 53 -0.29 1.93 5.38
C TYR A 53 -1.07 0.75 5.95
N LYS A 54 -0.39 -0.35 6.28
CA LYS A 54 -1.02 -1.52 6.91
C LYS A 54 -1.57 -1.21 8.29
N ILE A 55 -0.83 -0.48 9.12
CA ILE A 55 -1.32 -0.03 10.44
C ILE A 55 -2.53 0.88 10.27
N GLU A 56 -2.45 1.88 9.38
CA GLU A 56 -3.57 2.78 9.09
C GLU A 56 -4.84 1.99 8.73
N ILE A 57 -4.78 1.15 7.70
CA ILE A 57 -5.93 0.37 7.22
C ILE A 57 -6.50 -0.51 8.32
N LYS A 58 -5.64 -1.21 9.06
CA LYS A 58 -6.08 -2.05 10.18
C LYS A 58 -6.83 -1.23 11.23
N SER A 59 -6.31 -0.08 11.61
CA SER A 59 -6.94 0.80 12.61
C SER A 59 -8.28 1.33 12.11
N GLN A 60 -8.37 1.70 10.84
CA GLN A 60 -9.61 2.18 10.22
C GLN A 60 -10.67 1.08 10.15
N VAL A 61 -10.29 -0.15 9.78
CA VAL A 61 -11.21 -1.29 9.78
C VAL A 61 -11.71 -1.62 11.18
N GLN A 62 -10.85 -1.55 12.20
CA GLN A 62 -11.25 -1.73 13.59
C GLN A 62 -12.25 -0.67 14.05
N ALA A 63 -12.07 0.58 13.63
CA ALA A 63 -13.02 1.65 13.91
C ALA A 63 -14.38 1.37 13.24
N ALA A 64 -14.40 0.95 11.99
CA ALA A 64 -15.63 0.57 11.29
C ALA A 64 -16.34 -0.63 11.95
N ILE A 65 -15.58 -1.66 12.38
CA ILE A 65 -16.12 -2.79 13.14
C ILE A 65 -16.76 -2.34 14.46
N SER A 66 -16.15 -1.37 15.16
CA SER A 66 -16.70 -0.83 16.40
C SER A 66 -18.05 -0.14 16.19
N VAL A 67 -18.20 0.58 15.07
CA VAL A 67 -19.49 1.19 14.68
C VAL A 67 -20.55 0.12 14.42
N ILE A 68 -20.20 -0.93 13.65
CA ILE A 68 -21.11 -2.03 13.36
C ILE A 68 -21.52 -2.74 14.66
N LYS A 69 -20.54 -3.00 15.53
CA LYS A 69 -20.78 -3.64 16.83
C LYS A 69 -21.74 -2.84 17.70
N LYS A 70 -21.64 -1.52 17.75
CA LYS A 70 -22.55 -0.67 18.48
C LYS A 70 -24.01 -0.89 18.05
N GLU A 71 -24.30 -0.92 16.76
CA GLU A 71 -25.65 -1.13 16.27
C GLU A 71 -26.13 -2.58 16.53
N TYR A 72 -25.23 -3.55 16.43
CA TYR A 72 -25.52 -4.93 16.81
C TYR A 72 -25.87 -5.06 18.30
N ASP A 73 -25.13 -4.40 19.20
CA ASP A 73 -25.38 -4.42 20.63
C ASP A 73 -26.74 -3.77 20.97
N ARG A 74 -27.14 -2.70 20.29
CA ARG A 74 -28.47 -2.07 20.42
C ARG A 74 -29.59 -3.03 20.00
N PHE A 75 -29.39 -3.76 18.90
CA PHE A 75 -30.32 -4.84 18.52
C PHE A 75 -30.40 -5.92 19.59
N LYS A 76 -29.27 -6.38 20.10
CA LYS A 76 -29.24 -7.42 21.15
C LYS A 76 -29.90 -6.96 22.46
N ALA A 77 -29.83 -5.67 22.77
CA ALA A 77 -30.51 -5.05 23.90
C ALA A 77 -32.03 -4.83 23.67
N GLY A 78 -32.55 -5.14 22.48
CA GLY A 78 -33.96 -4.93 22.13
C GLY A 78 -34.35 -3.46 21.87
N GLU A 79 -33.37 -2.56 21.75
CA GLU A 79 -33.62 -1.12 21.49
C GLU A 79 -34.11 -0.85 20.08
N ILE A 80 -33.64 -1.63 19.11
CA ILE A 80 -33.95 -1.51 17.70
C ILE A 80 -34.13 -2.90 17.06
N SER A 81 -34.81 -2.98 15.93
CA SER A 81 -34.91 -4.21 15.15
C SER A 81 -33.58 -4.56 14.46
N GLU A 82 -33.40 -5.85 14.12
CA GLU A 82 -32.24 -6.30 13.34
C GLU A 82 -32.11 -5.54 12.01
N ALA A 83 -33.23 -5.31 11.31
CA ALA A 83 -33.24 -4.56 10.07
C ALA A 83 -32.78 -3.13 10.27
N GLN A 84 -33.19 -2.48 11.36
CA GLN A 84 -32.77 -1.14 11.69
C GLN A 84 -31.28 -1.09 12.05
N ALA A 85 -30.77 -2.08 12.82
CA ALA A 85 -29.35 -2.16 13.16
C ALA A 85 -28.49 -2.33 11.90
N LYS A 86 -28.86 -3.24 11.02
CA LYS A 86 -28.17 -3.45 9.72
C LYS A 86 -28.18 -2.19 8.85
N TYR A 87 -29.31 -1.49 8.78
CA TYR A 87 -29.44 -0.26 8.04
C TYR A 87 -28.53 0.84 8.61
N ASN A 88 -28.60 1.08 9.92
CA ASN A 88 -27.80 2.11 10.59
C ASN A 88 -26.30 1.84 10.42
N ALA A 89 -25.85 0.61 10.66
CA ALA A 89 -24.46 0.20 10.51
C ALA A 89 -23.96 0.44 9.07
N LYS A 90 -24.76 -0.01 8.08
CA LYS A 90 -24.45 0.13 6.67
C LYS A 90 -24.30 1.59 6.27
N GLU A 91 -25.26 2.46 6.61
CA GLU A 91 -25.22 3.86 6.21
C GLU A 91 -24.14 4.66 6.96
N THR A 92 -23.87 4.33 8.22
CA THR A 92 -22.75 4.94 8.94
C THR A 92 -21.41 4.58 8.29
N VAL A 93 -21.16 3.29 8.00
CA VAL A 93 -19.92 2.86 7.34
C VAL A 93 -19.83 3.43 5.90
N ARG A 94 -20.96 3.56 5.19
CA ARG A 94 -21.01 4.20 3.87
C ARG A 94 -20.48 5.63 3.90
N ALA A 95 -20.78 6.38 4.95
CA ALA A 95 -20.36 7.77 5.11
C ALA A 95 -18.91 7.92 5.58
N MET A 96 -18.34 6.88 6.18
CA MET A 96 -16.97 6.93 6.70
C MET A 96 -15.94 7.12 5.60
N ARG A 97 -15.03 8.07 5.82
CA ARG A 97 -13.87 8.33 4.98
C ARG A 97 -12.66 8.51 5.86
N TYR A 98 -11.50 8.22 5.32
CA TYR A 98 -10.22 8.47 6.00
C TYR A 98 -9.21 9.03 4.99
N ARG A 99 -8.09 9.54 5.48
CA ARG A 99 -7.11 10.41 4.82
C ARG A 99 -7.66 11.81 4.55
N ASP A 100 -6.75 12.78 4.50
CA ASP A 100 -7.09 14.20 4.36
C ASP A 100 -7.83 14.52 3.05
N ASP A 101 -7.55 13.74 2.00
CA ASP A 101 -8.20 13.85 0.70
C ASP A 101 -9.51 13.02 0.58
N ALA A 102 -9.94 12.37 1.68
CA ALA A 102 -11.11 11.50 1.76
C ALA A 102 -11.12 10.35 0.72
N THR A 103 -9.96 9.92 0.22
CA THR A 103 -9.84 8.82 -0.76
C THR A 103 -9.99 7.44 -0.14
N GLY A 104 -9.76 7.32 1.17
CA GLY A 104 -9.99 6.10 1.92
C GLY A 104 -11.47 5.86 2.18
N TYR A 105 -11.96 4.67 1.92
CA TYR A 105 -13.36 4.26 2.12
C TYR A 105 -13.47 2.78 2.47
N PHE A 106 -14.66 2.39 2.90
CA PHE A 106 -15.01 1.00 3.25
C PHE A 106 -16.05 0.44 2.29
N TRP A 107 -16.06 -0.87 2.15
CA TRP A 107 -17.18 -1.61 1.57
C TRP A 107 -17.47 -2.84 2.42
N ILE A 108 -18.64 -3.43 2.23
CA ILE A 108 -19.09 -4.61 2.97
C ILE A 108 -19.54 -5.67 1.98
N ASP A 109 -18.96 -6.86 2.07
CA ASP A 109 -19.47 -8.08 1.47
C ASP A 109 -20.00 -9.01 2.56
N ASP A 110 -21.04 -9.78 2.27
CA ASP A 110 -21.52 -10.84 3.16
C ASP A 110 -20.82 -12.18 2.89
N LYS A 111 -21.14 -13.17 3.73
CA LYS A 111 -20.58 -14.53 3.64
C LYS A 111 -20.90 -15.27 2.33
N ASP A 112 -21.88 -14.82 1.58
CA ASP A 112 -22.34 -15.40 0.31
C ASP A 112 -21.78 -14.62 -0.88
N TYR A 113 -20.74 -13.78 -0.64
CA TYR A 113 -20.05 -12.93 -1.62
C TYR A 113 -20.94 -11.85 -2.23
N ILE A 114 -22.03 -11.48 -1.58
CA ILE A 114 -22.92 -10.40 -2.03
C ILE A 114 -22.38 -9.07 -1.54
N LEU A 115 -22.26 -8.11 -2.44
CA LEU A 115 -21.93 -6.73 -2.10
C LEU A 115 -23.07 -6.09 -1.32
N VAL A 116 -22.91 -5.95 -0.02
CA VAL A 116 -23.92 -5.35 0.87
C VAL A 116 -23.89 -3.83 0.78
N MET A 117 -22.69 -3.25 0.68
CA MET A 117 -22.50 -1.80 0.62
C MET A 117 -21.19 -1.40 -0.07
N HIS A 118 -21.27 -0.40 -0.94
CA HIS A 118 -20.10 0.25 -1.54
C HIS A 118 -20.38 1.74 -1.79
N PRO A 119 -19.56 2.65 -1.24
CA PRO A 119 -19.89 4.09 -1.32
C PRO A 119 -19.75 4.71 -2.71
N ILE A 120 -19.02 4.04 -3.62
CA ILE A 120 -18.80 4.51 -5.00
C ILE A 120 -19.61 3.67 -5.98
N LEU A 121 -19.60 2.35 -5.84
CA LEU A 121 -20.28 1.41 -6.73
C LEU A 121 -21.67 1.03 -6.21
N VAL A 122 -22.48 2.02 -5.80
CA VAL A 122 -23.80 1.82 -5.20
C VAL A 122 -24.71 0.99 -6.10
N LYS A 123 -24.63 1.17 -7.42
CA LYS A 123 -25.45 0.42 -8.41
C LYS A 123 -25.14 -1.09 -8.42
N ASN A 124 -24.01 -1.50 -7.85
CA ASN A 124 -23.59 -2.89 -7.81
C ASN A 124 -23.99 -3.58 -6.50
N GLU A 125 -24.60 -2.86 -5.55
CA GLU A 125 -25.09 -3.46 -4.30
C GLU A 125 -26.14 -4.53 -4.60
N GLY A 126 -26.06 -5.65 -3.89
CA GLY A 126 -26.84 -6.84 -4.15
C GLY A 126 -26.24 -7.82 -5.18
N ALA A 127 -25.17 -7.42 -5.91
CA ALA A 127 -24.52 -8.31 -6.86
C ALA A 127 -23.63 -9.32 -6.15
N ASN A 128 -23.65 -10.58 -6.64
CA ASN A 128 -22.68 -11.59 -6.24
C ASN A 128 -21.33 -11.31 -6.89
N ARG A 129 -20.28 -11.19 -6.08
CA ARG A 129 -18.92 -10.85 -6.51
C ARG A 129 -17.94 -12.04 -6.47
N PHE A 130 -18.44 -13.26 -6.34
CA PHE A 130 -17.60 -14.45 -6.27
C PHE A 130 -16.59 -14.55 -7.43
N ASN A 131 -17.02 -14.21 -8.65
CA ASN A 131 -16.19 -14.27 -9.85
C ASN A 131 -15.54 -12.93 -10.21
N LEU A 132 -15.62 -11.92 -9.33
CA LEU A 132 -14.97 -10.63 -9.59
C LEU A 132 -13.45 -10.80 -9.67
N THR A 133 -12.91 -10.48 -10.84
CA THR A 133 -11.48 -10.63 -11.15
C THR A 133 -10.90 -9.28 -11.52
N ASP A 134 -9.70 -8.97 -11.05
CA ASP A 134 -8.97 -7.78 -11.45
C ASP A 134 -8.24 -7.97 -12.80
N SER A 135 -7.57 -6.91 -13.28
CA SER A 135 -6.81 -6.93 -14.54
C SER A 135 -5.64 -7.92 -14.55
N ASN A 136 -5.19 -8.38 -13.39
CA ASN A 136 -4.09 -9.34 -13.24
C ASN A 136 -4.60 -10.78 -13.04
N GLY A 137 -5.91 -11.01 -13.10
CA GLY A 137 -6.52 -12.32 -12.90
C GLY A 137 -6.77 -12.70 -11.45
N VAL A 138 -6.59 -11.77 -10.50
CA VAL A 138 -6.83 -12.02 -9.07
C VAL A 138 -8.33 -12.05 -8.79
N LYS A 139 -8.82 -13.13 -8.22
CA LYS A 139 -10.22 -13.26 -7.76
C LYS A 139 -10.39 -12.53 -6.43
N ILE A 140 -10.65 -11.22 -6.50
CA ILE A 140 -10.54 -10.27 -5.40
C ILE A 140 -11.26 -10.75 -4.15
N ILE A 141 -12.57 -11.06 -4.26
CA ILE A 141 -13.39 -11.36 -3.09
C ILE A 141 -13.06 -12.72 -2.51
N GLN A 142 -12.72 -13.70 -3.35
CA GLN A 142 -12.29 -15.01 -2.87
C GLN A 142 -10.99 -14.92 -2.05
N GLU A 143 -10.00 -14.13 -2.51
CA GLU A 143 -8.76 -13.94 -1.76
C GLU A 143 -9.00 -13.16 -0.45
N ILE A 144 -9.90 -12.17 -0.44
CA ILE A 144 -10.28 -11.47 0.80
C ILE A 144 -10.90 -12.45 1.79
N PHE A 145 -11.84 -13.29 1.36
CA PHE A 145 -12.48 -14.28 2.23
C PHE A 145 -11.50 -15.30 2.78
N LYS A 146 -10.54 -15.74 1.95
CA LYS A 146 -9.47 -16.65 2.39
C LYS A 146 -8.64 -16.05 3.53
N VAL A 147 -8.25 -14.78 3.40
CA VAL A 147 -7.51 -14.04 4.43
C VAL A 147 -8.37 -13.84 5.68
N CYS A 148 -9.65 -13.47 5.54
CA CYS A 148 -10.59 -13.33 6.65
C CYS A 148 -10.76 -14.65 7.42
N SER A 149 -10.87 -15.78 6.72
CA SER A 149 -10.98 -17.11 7.31
C SER A 149 -9.75 -17.53 8.12
N SER A 150 -8.59 -16.92 7.82
CA SER A 150 -7.34 -17.13 8.55
C SER A 150 -7.15 -16.17 9.73
N GLY A 151 -8.17 -15.40 10.09
CA GLY A 151 -8.14 -14.45 11.20
C GLY A 151 -7.88 -12.99 10.79
N GLY A 152 -7.86 -12.71 9.50
CA GLY A 152 -7.61 -11.36 8.95
C GLY A 152 -6.20 -11.20 8.41
N GLY A 153 -5.97 -10.12 7.68
CA GLY A 153 -4.69 -9.84 7.04
C GLY A 153 -4.85 -8.75 5.99
N PHE A 154 -3.99 -8.77 4.97
CA PHE A 154 -3.97 -7.78 3.90
C PHE A 154 -3.98 -8.46 2.55
N ASN A 155 -4.67 -7.83 1.60
CA ASN A 155 -4.68 -8.22 0.20
C ASN A 155 -4.30 -7.05 -0.70
N GLN A 156 -3.65 -7.35 -1.82
CA GLN A 156 -3.38 -6.40 -2.89
C GLN A 156 -4.04 -6.86 -4.18
N PHE A 157 -4.69 -5.94 -4.87
CA PHE A 157 -5.35 -6.17 -6.16
C PHE A 157 -5.52 -4.85 -6.90
N MET A 158 -5.77 -4.93 -8.20
CA MET A 158 -6.10 -3.75 -9.00
C MET A 158 -7.57 -3.42 -8.84
N PHE A 159 -7.89 -2.18 -8.49
CA PHE A 159 -9.28 -1.75 -8.32
C PHE A 159 -9.48 -0.26 -8.61
N THR A 160 -10.75 0.09 -8.82
CA THR A 160 -11.16 1.47 -9.09
C THR A 160 -10.92 2.36 -7.88
N LYS A 161 -10.31 3.51 -8.10
CA LYS A 161 -10.12 4.56 -7.08
C LYS A 161 -11.43 5.22 -6.67
N SER A 162 -11.34 6.17 -5.74
CA SER A 162 -12.48 6.97 -5.26
C SER A 162 -13.14 7.83 -6.35
N ASP A 163 -12.43 8.11 -7.47
CA ASP A 163 -12.96 8.79 -8.63
C ASP A 163 -13.95 7.94 -9.47
N GLY A 164 -14.04 6.64 -9.18
CA GLY A 164 -14.93 5.71 -9.88
C GLY A 164 -14.44 5.26 -11.26
N VAL A 165 -13.28 5.72 -11.72
CA VAL A 165 -12.78 5.53 -13.09
C VAL A 165 -11.35 4.94 -13.11
N THR A 166 -10.43 5.56 -12.37
CA THR A 166 -9.02 5.19 -12.40
C THR A 166 -8.78 3.86 -11.69
N VAL A 167 -8.17 2.89 -12.40
CA VAL A 167 -7.75 1.62 -11.81
C VAL A 167 -6.31 1.73 -11.32
N ALA A 168 -6.06 1.31 -10.10
CA ALA A 168 -4.74 1.33 -9.48
C ALA A 168 -4.57 0.18 -8.47
N PRO A 169 -3.34 -0.14 -8.06
CA PRO A 169 -3.09 -1.07 -6.96
C PRO A 169 -3.82 -0.59 -5.70
N LYS A 170 -4.54 -1.48 -5.06
CA LYS A 170 -5.24 -1.26 -3.81
C LYS A 170 -4.76 -2.24 -2.76
N LEU A 171 -4.44 -1.73 -1.58
CA LEU A 171 -4.24 -2.50 -0.37
C LEU A 171 -5.56 -2.49 0.43
N ALA A 172 -6.02 -3.66 0.86
CA ALA A 172 -7.22 -3.85 1.67
C ALA A 172 -6.96 -4.85 2.79
#